data_e11aaca5a7b37ee86653c07b6e704f88
#
_entry.id   e11aaca5a7b37ee86653c07b6e704f88
#
_cell.length_a   1.000
_cell.length_b   1.000
_cell.length_c   1.000
_cell.angle_alpha   90.00
_cell.angle_beta   90.00
_cell.angle_gamma   90.00
#
_symmetry.space_group_name_H-M   'P 1'
#
loop_
_entity.id
_entity.type
_entity.pdbx_description
1 polymer ?
#
loop_
_entity_poly.entity_id
_entity_poly.type
_entity_poly.pdbx_seq_one_letter_code
_entity_poly.pdbx_strand_id
1 'polypeptide(L)'
;MKKGYGLTEIIIIIVITSIISALATGMLITKTYSTNEGYTYAQLTKDKNIQEFLNVYSKIISSYYEDVNKTEIINSAINGMTSYLNDTYTSFLDEDKANSLINDLNATYEGIGITIKDNVIVNVIESSPAYKAGLMAKDEIIEINGKLTQDMTSEEIKDSIKSSSDGVSLKINRNGEVKEVKNIKTAVLDEPSISYNIIDSTNIGYLQISKFSNNLGKQVDFALEQMNNISSLIIDLRNDTGGYLEEAYSVAELFLKKGSLVYSLVDKNNKITKYKDKTNEKTDYSIIILINQNTASAAEILTGALKDSYGAILVGKKSYGKGKVQHTYSLGSGGLIKYTSSKWLRPNGECIDTIGIEPDYNIENSIEENEDGSIIIIDNQLEKAKELLQ
;
A
#
# COMPACT_ATOMS: atom_id res chain seq x y z
N MET A 1 -19.10 64.21 -20.34
CA MET A 1 -17.75 64.11 -19.75
C MET A 1 -17.79 63.11 -18.60
N LYS A 2 -17.16 61.94 -18.72
CA LYS A 2 -17.01 61.03 -17.61
C LYS A 2 -15.98 61.61 -16.65
N LYS A 3 -16.38 61.93 -15.42
CA LYS A 3 -15.41 62.32 -14.33
C LYS A 3 -14.54 61.10 -14.04
N GLY A 4 -13.27 61.20 -14.33
CA GLY A 4 -12.27 60.21 -13.88
C GLY A 4 -12.05 60.34 -12.37
N TYR A 5 -11.76 59.23 -11.69
CA TYR A 5 -11.41 59.23 -10.27
C TYR A 5 -10.11 60.03 -10.04
N GLY A 6 -10.07 60.85 -9.01
CA GLY A 6 -8.85 61.52 -8.57
C GLY A 6 -7.88 60.54 -7.88
N LEU A 7 -6.60 60.93 -7.84
CA LEU A 7 -5.54 60.07 -7.28
C LEU A 7 -5.85 59.60 -5.83
N THR A 8 -6.45 60.46 -5.04
CA THR A 8 -6.89 60.15 -3.66
C THR A 8 -8.01 59.10 -3.62
N GLU A 9 -8.96 59.15 -4.56
CA GLU A 9 -10.05 58.19 -4.64
C GLU A 9 -9.53 56.83 -5.11
N ILE A 10 -8.54 56.79 -6.01
CA ILE A 10 -7.88 55.56 -6.46
C ILE A 10 -7.12 54.90 -5.29
N ILE A 11 -6.39 55.66 -4.49
CA ILE A 11 -5.65 55.17 -3.31
C ILE A 11 -6.63 54.59 -2.28
N ILE A 12 -7.76 55.24 -2.01
CA ILE A 12 -8.78 54.76 -1.08
C ILE A 12 -9.37 53.45 -1.59
N ILE A 13 -9.66 53.32 -2.89
CA ILE A 13 -10.19 52.10 -3.49
C ILE A 13 -9.18 50.95 -3.35
N ILE A 14 -7.89 51.20 -3.61
CA ILE A 14 -6.83 50.19 -3.46
C ILE A 14 -6.71 49.72 -2.00
N VAL A 15 -6.73 50.64 -1.04
CA VAL A 15 -6.64 50.29 0.39
C VAL A 15 -7.86 49.46 0.82
N ILE A 16 -9.07 49.85 0.43
CA ILE A 16 -10.30 49.14 0.78
C ILE A 16 -10.31 47.75 0.15
N THR A 17 -9.94 47.61 -1.15
CA THR A 17 -9.88 46.32 -1.80
C THR A 17 -8.80 45.40 -1.20
N SER A 18 -7.65 45.94 -0.80
CA SER A 18 -6.60 45.19 -0.10
C SER A 18 -7.06 44.67 1.27
N ILE A 19 -7.78 45.48 2.03
CA ILE A 19 -8.35 45.08 3.34
C ILE A 19 -9.42 44.01 3.14
N ILE A 20 -10.33 44.18 2.17
CA ILE A 20 -11.37 43.16 1.88
C ILE A 20 -10.73 41.86 1.40
N SER A 21 -9.70 41.94 0.56
CA SER A 21 -8.99 40.77 0.09
C SER A 21 -8.27 40.04 1.22
N ALA A 22 -7.61 40.76 2.13
CA ALA A 22 -6.95 40.20 3.29
C ALA A 22 -7.94 39.53 4.27
N LEU A 23 -9.10 40.16 4.51
CA LEU A 23 -10.18 39.60 5.32
C LEU A 23 -10.82 38.35 4.67
N ALA A 24 -11.08 38.40 3.35
CA ALA A 24 -11.60 37.25 2.61
C ALA A 24 -10.62 36.10 2.58
N THR A 25 -9.32 36.36 2.39
CA THR A 25 -8.25 35.35 2.44
C THR A 25 -8.10 34.77 3.84
N GLY A 26 -8.15 35.63 4.88
CA GLY A 26 -8.14 35.18 6.28
C GLY A 26 -9.34 34.30 6.63
N MET A 27 -10.55 34.64 6.16
CA MET A 27 -11.74 33.80 6.34
C MET A 27 -11.68 32.49 5.54
N LEU A 28 -11.12 32.49 4.33
CA LEU A 28 -10.91 31.27 3.54
C LEU A 28 -9.89 30.35 4.22
N ILE A 29 -8.78 30.91 4.68
CA ILE A 29 -7.75 30.16 5.42
C ILE A 29 -8.34 29.54 6.69
N THR A 30 -9.07 30.32 7.52
CA THR A 30 -9.72 29.78 8.72
C THR A 30 -10.77 28.71 8.41
N LYS A 31 -11.50 28.82 7.28
CA LYS A 31 -12.48 27.84 6.85
C LYS A 31 -11.84 26.58 6.27
N THR A 32 -10.69 26.69 5.62
CA THR A 32 -9.94 25.56 5.07
C THR A 32 -9.18 24.78 6.16
N TYR A 33 -8.73 25.48 7.23
CA TYR A 33 -8.14 24.84 8.40
C TYR A 33 -9.14 24.40 9.46
N SER A 34 -10.42 24.70 9.31
CA SER A 34 -11.51 24.12 10.08
C SER A 34 -11.82 22.73 9.50
N THR A 35 -11.01 21.75 9.87
CA THR A 35 -11.40 20.35 9.71
C THR A 35 -12.69 20.11 10.48
N ASN A 36 -13.65 19.42 9.90
CA ASN A 36 -15.01 19.24 10.42
C ASN A 36 -15.13 18.63 11.83
N GLU A 37 -14.02 18.30 12.53
CA GLU A 37 -14.02 17.73 13.88
C GLU A 37 -12.74 18.03 14.70
N GLY A 38 -11.84 18.92 14.26
CA GLY A 38 -10.61 19.26 14.96
C GLY A 38 -10.70 20.54 15.79
N TYR A 39 -9.89 20.64 16.84
CA TYR A 39 -9.66 21.89 17.54
C TYR A 39 -9.05 22.91 16.58
N THR A 40 -9.59 24.13 16.54
CA THR A 40 -8.98 25.23 15.82
C THR A 40 -7.67 25.61 16.52
N TYR A 41 -6.72 26.21 15.78
CA TYR A 41 -5.46 26.70 16.36
C TYR A 41 -5.73 27.64 17.57
N ALA A 42 -6.75 28.50 17.48
CA ALA A 42 -7.16 29.40 18.56
C ALA A 42 -7.72 28.69 19.81
N GLN A 43 -8.31 27.49 19.65
CA GLN A 43 -8.72 26.66 20.77
C GLN A 43 -7.53 25.91 21.39
N LEU A 44 -6.63 25.37 20.56
CA LEU A 44 -5.42 24.71 21.03
C LEU A 44 -4.52 25.63 21.83
N THR A 45 -4.33 26.89 21.39
CA THR A 45 -3.51 27.87 22.13
C THR A 45 -4.10 28.28 23.48
N LYS A 46 -5.37 28.05 23.74
CA LYS A 46 -6.06 28.27 25.01
C LYS A 46 -6.14 27.04 25.91
N ASP A 47 -5.85 25.85 25.36
CA ASP A 47 -5.84 24.62 26.13
C ASP A 47 -4.68 24.60 27.12
N LYS A 48 -4.99 24.41 28.42
CA LYS A 48 -3.99 24.42 29.49
C LYS A 48 -2.96 23.31 29.34
N ASN A 49 -3.36 22.13 28.87
CA ASN A 49 -2.45 21.00 28.69
C ASN A 49 -1.46 21.27 27.56
N ILE A 50 -1.93 21.89 26.47
CA ILE A 50 -1.06 22.32 25.37
C ILE A 50 -0.09 23.41 25.82
N GLN A 51 -0.56 24.37 26.62
CA GLN A 51 0.33 25.40 27.19
C GLN A 51 1.40 24.77 28.11
N GLU A 52 1.02 23.82 28.97
CA GLU A 52 1.96 23.11 29.83
C GLU A 52 2.98 22.32 29.03
N PHE A 53 2.54 21.57 27.99
CA PHE A 53 3.43 20.89 27.07
C PHE A 53 4.46 21.82 26.43
N LEU A 54 4.02 22.97 25.93
CA LEU A 54 4.91 23.99 25.33
C LEU A 54 5.88 24.57 26.33
N ASN A 55 5.46 24.79 27.60
CA ASN A 55 6.33 25.27 28.66
C ASN A 55 7.41 24.24 29.01
N VAL A 56 7.05 22.96 29.11
CA VAL A 56 8.02 21.87 29.36
C VAL A 56 9.01 21.77 28.20
N TYR A 57 8.53 21.77 26.97
CA TYR A 57 9.38 21.76 25.77
C TYR A 57 10.36 22.95 25.79
N SER A 58 9.87 24.19 26.03
CA SER A 58 10.69 25.39 26.12
C SER A 58 11.73 25.27 27.22
N LYS A 59 11.35 24.75 28.39
CA LYS A 59 12.26 24.61 29.54
C LYS A 59 13.39 23.62 29.24
N ILE A 60 13.09 22.48 28.58
CA ILE A 60 14.10 21.50 28.20
C ILE A 60 15.08 22.13 27.20
N ILE A 61 14.58 22.73 26.11
CA ILE A 61 15.42 23.31 25.07
C ILE A 61 16.31 24.43 25.58
N SER A 62 15.83 25.22 26.56
CA SER A 62 16.59 26.39 27.07
C SER A 62 17.49 26.07 28.24
N SER A 63 17.27 24.99 28.98
CA SER A 63 17.88 24.80 30.30
C SER A 63 18.48 23.42 30.54
N TYR A 64 18.34 22.48 29.64
CA TYR A 64 19.05 21.21 29.72
C TYR A 64 20.55 21.44 29.54
N TYR A 65 21.38 20.65 30.18
CA TYR A 65 22.83 20.88 30.24
C TYR A 65 23.60 20.53 28.98
N GLU A 66 22.98 19.75 28.09
CA GLU A 66 23.51 19.38 26.76
C GLU A 66 22.63 19.92 25.65
N ASP A 67 23.17 19.99 24.43
CA ASP A 67 22.43 20.37 23.25
C ASP A 67 21.33 19.35 22.94
N VAL A 68 20.11 19.84 22.69
CA VAL A 68 18.94 18.99 22.37
C VAL A 68 18.58 19.12 20.91
N ASN A 69 18.49 18.00 20.23
CA ASN A 69 17.92 17.95 18.88
C ASN A 69 16.40 18.20 18.95
N LYS A 70 15.99 19.36 18.46
CA LYS A 70 14.59 19.80 18.50
C LYS A 70 13.65 18.90 17.70
N THR A 71 14.11 18.34 16.60
CA THR A 71 13.30 17.42 15.77
C THR A 71 13.10 16.09 16.49
N GLU A 72 14.14 15.53 17.06
CA GLU A 72 14.06 14.25 17.76
C GLU A 72 13.19 14.31 19.01
N ILE A 73 13.25 15.39 19.78
CA ILE A 73 12.39 15.53 20.97
C ILE A 73 10.91 15.64 20.59
N ILE A 74 10.58 16.35 19.51
CA ILE A 74 9.21 16.42 19.00
C ILE A 74 8.76 15.06 18.46
N ASN A 75 9.59 14.35 17.69
CA ASN A 75 9.29 13.01 17.21
C ASN A 75 9.05 12.04 18.37
N SER A 76 9.84 12.12 19.43
CA SER A 76 9.66 11.34 20.66
C SER A 76 8.34 11.64 21.36
N ALA A 77 7.95 12.91 21.41
CA ALA A 77 6.65 13.31 21.97
C ALA A 77 5.47 12.79 21.14
N ILE A 78 5.56 12.86 19.79
CA ILE A 78 4.54 12.32 18.88
C ILE A 78 4.44 10.81 19.04
N ASN A 79 5.59 10.12 19.12
CA ASN A 79 5.62 8.68 19.36
C ASN A 79 4.99 8.31 20.71
N GLY A 80 5.23 9.11 21.76
CA GLY A 80 4.57 8.94 23.05
C GLY A 80 3.05 9.07 22.97
N MET A 81 2.54 10.06 22.23
CA MET A 81 1.10 10.23 22.01
C MET A 81 0.47 9.05 21.26
N THR A 82 1.12 8.56 20.19
CA THR A 82 0.60 7.42 19.44
C THR A 82 0.64 6.13 20.26
N SER A 83 1.69 5.92 21.04
CA SER A 83 1.84 4.76 21.92
C SER A 83 0.80 4.72 23.05
N TYR A 84 0.37 5.88 23.55
CA TYR A 84 -0.67 5.99 24.58
C TYR A 84 -2.02 5.38 24.13
N LEU A 85 -2.30 5.38 22.82
CA LEU A 85 -3.55 4.85 22.29
C LEU A 85 -3.64 3.32 22.40
N ASN A 86 -2.53 2.63 22.64
CA ASN A 86 -2.44 1.18 22.79
C ASN A 86 -3.13 0.42 21.62
N ASP A 87 -3.03 0.98 20.42
CA ASP A 87 -3.54 0.41 19.18
C ASP A 87 -2.38 -0.02 18.30
N THR A 88 -2.27 -1.32 18.01
CA THR A 88 -1.17 -1.93 17.25
C THR A 88 -1.06 -1.39 15.82
N TYR A 89 -2.13 -0.81 15.29
CA TYR A 89 -2.17 -0.24 13.95
C TYR A 89 -1.87 1.27 13.91
N THR A 90 -1.85 1.93 15.08
CA THR A 90 -1.54 3.36 15.20
C THR A 90 -0.08 3.55 15.57
N SER A 91 0.65 4.30 14.77
CA SER A 91 2.09 4.52 14.97
C SER A 91 2.56 5.84 14.36
N PHE A 92 3.61 6.41 14.96
CA PHE A 92 4.45 7.41 14.31
C PHE A 92 5.52 6.69 13.49
N LEU A 93 5.74 7.15 12.27
CA LEU A 93 6.79 6.71 11.38
C LEU A 93 7.70 7.90 11.07
N ASP A 94 8.99 7.75 11.32
CA ASP A 94 10.01 8.69 10.85
C ASP A 94 10.04 8.72 9.31
N GLU A 95 10.84 9.60 8.72
CA GLU A 95 10.89 9.79 7.27
C GLU A 95 11.25 8.50 6.53
N ASP A 96 12.22 7.74 7.03
CA ASP A 96 12.66 6.50 6.37
C ASP A 96 11.57 5.42 6.39
N LYS A 97 10.92 5.23 7.54
CA LYS A 97 9.79 4.28 7.67
C LYS A 97 8.55 4.75 6.93
N ALA A 98 8.32 6.07 6.86
CA ALA A 98 7.24 6.65 6.07
C ALA A 98 7.43 6.37 4.59
N ASN A 99 8.63 6.61 4.05
CA ASN A 99 8.98 6.30 2.67
C ASN A 99 8.89 4.80 2.38
N SER A 100 9.37 3.96 3.29
CA SER A 100 9.25 2.50 3.16
C SER A 100 7.79 2.04 3.09
N LEU A 101 6.91 2.59 3.94
CA LEU A 101 5.47 2.28 3.89
C LEU A 101 4.84 2.74 2.57
N ILE A 102 5.17 3.94 2.09
CA ILE A 102 4.62 4.47 0.83
C ILE A 102 5.09 3.62 -0.35
N ASN A 103 6.37 3.26 -0.41
CA ASN A 103 6.90 2.39 -1.45
C ASN A 103 6.23 1.01 -1.42
N ASP A 104 6.07 0.44 -0.24
CA ASP A 104 5.37 -0.83 -0.06
C ASP A 104 3.92 -0.76 -0.55
N LEU A 105 3.15 0.25 -0.14
CA LEU A 105 1.77 0.45 -0.58
C LEU A 105 1.64 0.69 -2.10
N ASN A 106 2.62 1.35 -2.72
CA ASN A 106 2.63 1.57 -4.16
C ASN A 106 3.13 0.34 -4.94
N ALA A 107 3.56 -0.73 -4.28
CA ALA A 107 4.31 -1.84 -4.86
C ALA A 107 5.49 -1.32 -5.70
N THR A 108 6.26 -0.41 -5.12
CA THR A 108 7.48 0.12 -5.73
C THR A 108 8.69 -0.21 -4.85
N TYR A 109 9.83 -0.40 -5.48
CA TYR A 109 11.09 -0.59 -4.79
C TYR A 109 12.20 0.20 -5.44
N GLU A 110 13.19 0.59 -4.67
CA GLU A 110 14.39 1.20 -5.20
C GLU A 110 15.43 0.13 -5.53
N GLY A 111 15.87 0.10 -6.80
CA GLY A 111 16.81 -0.92 -7.25
C GLY A 111 17.24 -0.72 -8.70
N ILE A 112 17.98 -1.68 -9.21
CA ILE A 112 18.44 -1.66 -10.61
C ILE A 112 17.56 -2.47 -11.57
N GLY A 113 16.58 -3.25 -11.05
CA GLY A 113 15.62 -4.00 -11.88
C GLY A 113 16.11 -5.39 -12.27
N ILE A 114 16.66 -6.14 -11.31
CA ILE A 114 17.02 -7.55 -11.49
C ILE A 114 16.34 -8.43 -10.44
N THR A 115 16.02 -9.66 -10.84
CA THR A 115 15.67 -10.73 -9.90
C THR A 115 16.84 -11.68 -9.82
N ILE A 116 17.27 -12.05 -8.60
CA ILE A 116 18.40 -12.94 -8.38
C ILE A 116 17.97 -14.19 -7.60
N LYS A 117 18.61 -15.31 -7.91
CA LYS A 117 18.58 -16.53 -7.12
C LYS A 117 20.02 -16.89 -6.82
N ASP A 118 20.34 -17.00 -5.53
CA ASP A 118 21.71 -17.04 -5.07
C ASP A 118 22.49 -15.79 -5.57
N ASN A 119 23.51 -15.94 -6.39
CA ASN A 119 24.23 -14.82 -7.03
C ASN A 119 23.96 -14.72 -8.54
N VAL A 120 22.98 -15.45 -9.08
CA VAL A 120 22.67 -15.49 -10.52
C VAL A 120 21.45 -14.63 -10.83
N ILE A 121 21.53 -13.78 -11.85
CA ILE A 121 20.40 -13.00 -12.37
C ILE A 121 19.47 -13.96 -13.12
N VAL A 122 18.22 -14.10 -12.61
CA VAL A 122 17.20 -14.93 -13.25
C VAL A 122 16.28 -14.13 -14.16
N ASN A 123 16.13 -12.82 -13.89
CA ASN A 123 15.33 -11.91 -14.72
C ASN A 123 15.90 -10.50 -14.68
N VAL A 124 15.71 -9.74 -15.77
CA VAL A 124 16.02 -8.32 -15.87
C VAL A 124 14.75 -7.60 -16.39
N ILE A 125 14.27 -6.63 -15.62
CA ILE A 125 13.08 -5.86 -15.96
C ILE A 125 13.39 -4.97 -17.17
N GLU A 126 12.56 -5.05 -18.20
CA GLU A 126 12.69 -4.24 -19.41
C GLU A 126 12.68 -2.74 -19.07
N SER A 127 13.46 -1.95 -19.77
CA SER A 127 13.64 -0.50 -19.53
C SER A 127 14.25 -0.10 -18.18
N SER A 128 14.58 -1.06 -17.29
CA SER A 128 15.23 -0.80 -16.01
C SER A 128 16.67 -0.29 -16.16
N PRO A 129 17.29 0.25 -15.08
CA PRO A 129 18.71 0.58 -15.09
C PRO A 129 19.63 -0.58 -15.47
N ALA A 130 19.36 -1.78 -14.96
CA ALA A 130 20.10 -2.99 -15.29
C ALA A 130 20.01 -3.38 -16.77
N TYR A 131 18.79 -3.29 -17.34
CA TYR A 131 18.55 -3.53 -18.76
C TYR A 131 19.35 -2.55 -19.64
N LYS A 132 19.29 -1.25 -19.31
CA LYS A 132 20.04 -0.19 -20.01
C LYS A 132 21.56 -0.37 -19.88
N ALA A 133 22.02 -0.94 -18.77
CA ALA A 133 23.42 -1.27 -18.53
C ALA A 133 23.87 -2.57 -19.22
N GLY A 134 22.96 -3.30 -19.87
CA GLY A 134 23.25 -4.51 -20.62
C GLY A 134 23.39 -5.77 -19.77
N LEU A 135 22.86 -5.78 -18.54
CA LEU A 135 22.73 -7.00 -17.75
C LEU A 135 21.66 -7.94 -18.36
N MET A 136 21.84 -9.24 -18.20
CA MET A 136 20.98 -10.26 -18.78
C MET A 136 20.72 -11.37 -17.78
N ALA A 137 19.63 -12.11 -17.99
CA ALA A 137 19.38 -13.37 -17.31
C ALA A 137 20.56 -14.34 -17.54
N LYS A 138 20.92 -15.12 -16.53
CA LYS A 138 22.06 -16.02 -16.42
C LYS A 138 23.42 -15.34 -16.21
N ASP A 139 23.49 -14.03 -16.04
CA ASP A 139 24.70 -13.39 -15.52
C ASP A 139 24.89 -13.80 -14.06
N GLU A 140 26.09 -14.28 -13.72
CA GLU A 140 26.48 -14.55 -12.34
C GLU A 140 27.17 -13.32 -11.77
N ILE A 141 26.65 -12.75 -10.69
CA ILE A 141 27.27 -11.59 -10.01
C ILE A 141 28.41 -12.12 -9.15
N ILE A 142 29.64 -11.74 -9.45
CA ILE A 142 30.84 -12.19 -8.73
C ILE A 142 31.39 -11.11 -7.80
N GLU A 143 31.08 -9.83 -8.05
CA GLU A 143 31.55 -8.71 -7.22
C GLU A 143 30.55 -7.54 -7.26
N ILE A 144 30.34 -6.87 -6.13
CA ILE A 144 29.54 -5.65 -5.97
C ILE A 144 30.41 -4.59 -5.28
N ASN A 145 30.66 -3.46 -5.96
CA ASN A 145 31.47 -2.35 -5.45
C ASN A 145 32.82 -2.80 -4.82
N GLY A 146 33.48 -3.77 -5.44
CA GLY A 146 34.76 -4.30 -4.98
C GLY A 146 34.68 -5.42 -3.92
N LYS A 147 33.48 -5.82 -3.50
CA LYS A 147 33.27 -6.95 -2.57
C LYS A 147 32.81 -8.19 -3.31
N LEU A 148 33.46 -9.33 -3.07
CA LEU A 148 33.08 -10.62 -3.65
C LEU A 148 31.71 -11.07 -3.09
N THR A 149 30.91 -11.73 -3.95
CA THR A 149 29.56 -12.20 -3.62
C THR A 149 29.51 -13.68 -3.26
N GLN A 150 30.63 -14.41 -3.33
CA GLN A 150 30.68 -15.86 -3.17
C GLN A 150 30.05 -16.38 -1.88
N ASP A 151 30.17 -15.62 -0.78
CA ASP A 151 29.63 -15.98 0.53
C ASP A 151 28.39 -15.14 0.93
N MET A 152 27.83 -14.38 -0.02
CA MET A 152 26.66 -13.55 0.22
C MET A 152 25.36 -14.30 -0.11
N THR A 153 24.37 -14.13 0.73
CA THR A 153 22.99 -14.54 0.43
C THR A 153 22.37 -13.61 -0.63
N SER A 154 21.32 -14.06 -1.30
CA SER A 154 20.57 -13.20 -2.24
C SER A 154 20.09 -11.90 -1.59
N GLU A 155 19.76 -11.92 -0.30
CA GLU A 155 19.29 -10.73 0.44
C GLU A 155 20.43 -9.74 0.68
N GLU A 156 21.61 -10.21 1.09
CA GLU A 156 22.80 -9.37 1.26
C GLU A 156 23.26 -8.73 -0.06
N ILE A 157 23.09 -9.44 -1.18
CA ILE A 157 23.35 -8.90 -2.52
C ILE A 157 22.36 -7.76 -2.84
N LYS A 158 21.06 -7.97 -2.59
CA LYS A 158 20.02 -6.94 -2.78
C LYS A 158 20.27 -5.71 -1.92
N ASP A 159 20.58 -5.90 -0.63
CA ASP A 159 20.88 -4.81 0.30
C ASP A 159 22.12 -4.02 -0.13
N SER A 160 23.15 -4.71 -0.63
CA SER A 160 24.35 -4.07 -1.15
C SER A 160 24.07 -3.22 -2.39
N ILE A 161 23.18 -3.68 -3.26
CA ILE A 161 22.72 -2.91 -4.43
C ILE A 161 21.91 -1.70 -3.99
N LYS A 162 20.93 -1.89 -3.09
CA LYS A 162 20.04 -0.83 -2.60
C LYS A 162 20.78 0.28 -1.85
N SER A 163 21.79 -0.08 -1.05
CA SER A 163 22.60 0.88 -0.29
C SER A 163 23.58 1.70 -1.13
N SER A 164 23.70 1.43 -2.44
CA SER A 164 24.63 2.09 -3.36
C SER A 164 24.01 3.34 -3.99
N SER A 165 23.72 4.37 -3.21
CA SER A 165 23.05 5.62 -3.62
C SER A 165 23.75 6.35 -4.78
N ASP A 166 25.07 6.28 -4.88
CA ASP A 166 25.86 6.92 -5.94
C ASP A 166 25.95 6.09 -7.23
N GLY A 167 25.40 4.88 -7.21
CA GLY A 167 25.42 3.90 -8.29
C GLY A 167 26.23 2.65 -7.92
N VAL A 168 25.76 1.49 -8.37
CA VAL A 168 26.38 0.19 -8.12
C VAL A 168 27.29 -0.20 -9.29
N SER A 169 28.46 -0.75 -8.98
CA SER A 169 29.36 -1.37 -9.95
C SER A 169 29.39 -2.89 -9.72
N LEU A 170 29.11 -3.64 -10.77
CA LEU A 170 29.05 -5.09 -10.74
C LEU A 170 30.15 -5.70 -11.60
N LYS A 171 30.83 -6.75 -11.12
CA LYS A 171 31.48 -7.69 -11.99
C LYS A 171 30.60 -8.92 -12.14
N ILE A 172 30.38 -9.33 -13.37
CA ILE A 172 29.57 -10.49 -13.72
C ILE A 172 30.39 -11.50 -14.51
N ASN A 173 30.06 -12.76 -14.36
CA ASN A 173 30.50 -13.82 -15.23
C ASN A 173 29.38 -14.16 -16.21
N ARG A 174 29.59 -13.95 -17.50
CA ARG A 174 28.68 -14.30 -18.58
C ARG A 174 29.31 -15.35 -19.48
N ASN A 175 28.87 -16.58 -19.40
CA ASN A 175 29.39 -17.69 -20.20
C ASN A 175 30.91 -17.88 -20.09
N GLY A 176 31.49 -17.70 -18.89
CA GLY A 176 32.91 -17.81 -18.64
C GLY A 176 33.74 -16.53 -18.91
N GLU A 177 33.11 -15.46 -19.41
CA GLU A 177 33.75 -14.16 -19.62
C GLU A 177 33.36 -13.19 -18.49
N VAL A 178 34.40 -12.66 -17.82
CA VAL A 178 34.18 -11.64 -16.75
C VAL A 178 33.97 -10.27 -17.37
N LYS A 179 32.88 -9.63 -17.04
CA LYS A 179 32.51 -8.26 -17.48
C LYS A 179 32.32 -7.35 -16.30
N GLU A 180 32.76 -6.11 -16.42
CA GLU A 180 32.53 -5.08 -15.43
C GLU A 180 31.49 -4.10 -15.95
N VAL A 181 30.41 -3.90 -15.18
CA VAL A 181 29.32 -2.94 -15.45
C VAL A 181 29.33 -1.90 -14.34
N LYS A 182 29.63 -0.65 -14.68
CA LYS A 182 29.87 0.42 -13.70
C LYS A 182 28.74 1.41 -13.62
N ASN A 183 28.58 1.97 -12.42
CA ASN A 183 27.74 3.14 -12.15
C ASN A 183 26.29 2.95 -12.59
N ILE A 184 25.71 1.79 -12.31
CA ILE A 184 24.29 1.53 -12.51
C ILE A 184 23.54 2.26 -11.40
N LYS A 185 22.86 3.35 -11.72
CA LYS A 185 22.05 4.08 -10.74
C LYS A 185 20.80 3.32 -10.41
N THR A 186 20.42 3.33 -9.14
CA THR A 186 19.10 2.82 -8.73
C THR A 186 17.99 3.71 -9.27
N ALA A 187 16.81 3.15 -9.43
CA ALA A 187 15.58 3.86 -9.77
C ALA A 187 14.43 3.26 -8.97
N VAL A 188 13.36 4.04 -8.79
CA VAL A 188 12.10 3.52 -8.29
C VAL A 188 11.45 2.71 -9.42
N LEU A 189 11.17 1.46 -9.16
CA LEU A 189 10.64 0.48 -10.11
C LEU A 189 9.34 -0.10 -9.57
N ASP A 190 8.39 -0.38 -10.47
CA ASP A 190 7.15 -1.04 -10.12
C ASP A 190 7.36 -2.55 -9.94
N GLU A 191 6.77 -3.11 -8.88
CA GLU A 191 6.64 -4.53 -8.65
C GLU A 191 5.23 -4.98 -9.10
N PRO A 192 5.11 -6.02 -9.95
CA PRO A 192 3.79 -6.48 -10.37
C PRO A 192 2.95 -6.94 -9.16
N SER A 193 1.76 -6.37 -9.01
CA SER A 193 0.83 -6.73 -7.94
C SER A 193 -0.09 -7.88 -8.31
N ILE A 194 -0.07 -8.31 -9.57
CA ILE A 194 -0.87 -9.43 -10.08
C ILE A 194 -0.04 -10.38 -10.93
N SER A 195 -0.47 -11.62 -10.96
CA SER A 195 -0.14 -12.57 -12.03
C SER A 195 -1.42 -13.24 -12.51
N TYR A 196 -1.49 -13.58 -13.80
CA TYR A 196 -2.69 -14.19 -14.36
C TYR A 196 -2.35 -15.14 -15.51
N ASN A 197 -3.18 -16.14 -15.67
CA ASN A 197 -3.14 -17.08 -16.79
C ASN A 197 -4.51 -17.79 -16.96
N ILE A 198 -4.70 -18.47 -18.08
CA ILE A 198 -5.81 -19.41 -18.23
C ILE A 198 -5.26 -20.79 -17.87
N ILE A 199 -5.98 -21.54 -17.03
CA ILE A 199 -5.56 -22.88 -16.61
C ILE A 199 -5.65 -23.82 -17.83
N ASP A 200 -4.56 -24.51 -18.11
CA ASP A 200 -4.41 -25.35 -19.31
C ASP A 200 -5.60 -26.30 -19.56
N SER A 201 -6.05 -26.33 -20.81
CA SER A 201 -7.17 -27.13 -21.26
C SER A 201 -8.53 -26.82 -20.61
N THR A 202 -8.69 -25.62 -20.03
CA THR A 202 -9.94 -25.17 -19.40
C THR A 202 -10.34 -23.77 -19.88
N ASN A 203 -11.56 -23.33 -19.50
CA ASN A 203 -12.02 -21.96 -19.64
C ASN A 203 -11.99 -21.23 -18.29
N ILE A 204 -11.08 -21.62 -17.39
CA ILE A 204 -10.93 -21.06 -16.05
C ILE A 204 -9.76 -20.08 -16.07
N GLY A 205 -10.03 -18.81 -15.80
CA GLY A 205 -9.00 -17.80 -15.53
C GLY A 205 -8.46 -17.98 -14.10
N TYR A 206 -7.16 -17.80 -13.95
CA TYR A 206 -6.51 -17.72 -12.65
C TYR A 206 -5.87 -16.34 -12.52
N LEU A 207 -6.25 -15.62 -11.47
CA LEU A 207 -5.76 -14.28 -11.16
C LEU A 207 -5.25 -14.28 -9.72
N GLN A 208 -3.95 -14.17 -9.53
CA GLN A 208 -3.34 -13.96 -8.23
C GLN A 208 -3.15 -12.45 -7.98
N ILE A 209 -3.57 -11.98 -6.82
CA ILE A 209 -3.29 -10.61 -6.34
C ILE A 209 -2.39 -10.75 -5.12
N SER A 210 -1.20 -10.17 -5.19
CA SER A 210 -0.21 -10.22 -4.11
C SER A 210 -0.26 -8.99 -3.21
N LYS A 211 -0.85 -7.88 -3.70
CA LYS A 211 -0.95 -6.62 -2.97
C LYS A 211 -1.99 -5.69 -3.60
N PHE A 212 -2.70 -4.94 -2.77
CA PHE A 212 -3.62 -3.88 -3.21
C PHE A 212 -2.87 -2.56 -3.40
N SER A 213 -1.99 -2.52 -4.40
CA SER A 213 -1.19 -1.35 -4.75
C SER A 213 -1.96 -0.36 -5.62
N ASN A 214 -1.39 0.83 -5.79
CA ASN A 214 -1.96 1.86 -6.66
C ASN A 214 -2.20 1.35 -8.09
N ASN A 215 -3.35 1.69 -8.67
CA ASN A 215 -3.82 1.24 -9.99
C ASN A 215 -4.11 -0.25 -10.14
N LEU A 216 -4.30 -1.00 -9.04
CA LEU A 216 -4.62 -2.43 -9.10
C LEU A 216 -5.91 -2.70 -9.92
N GLY A 217 -6.95 -1.88 -9.73
CA GLY A 217 -8.20 -2.02 -10.51
C GLY A 217 -7.96 -2.04 -12.01
N LYS A 218 -7.09 -1.16 -12.53
CA LYS A 218 -6.72 -1.14 -13.96
C LYS A 218 -5.89 -2.35 -14.39
N GLN A 219 -5.01 -2.84 -13.52
CA GLN A 219 -4.23 -4.04 -13.81
C GLN A 219 -5.14 -5.27 -13.92
N VAL A 220 -6.10 -5.39 -13.00
CA VAL A 220 -7.08 -6.50 -13.01
C VAL A 220 -7.97 -6.41 -14.24
N ASP A 221 -8.48 -5.24 -14.58
CA ASP A 221 -9.30 -5.01 -15.78
C ASP A 221 -8.54 -5.45 -17.05
N PHE A 222 -7.31 -4.98 -17.20
CA PHE A 222 -6.44 -5.42 -18.29
C PHE A 222 -6.20 -6.93 -18.30
N ALA A 223 -5.97 -7.56 -17.14
CA ALA A 223 -5.77 -9.00 -17.06
C ALA A 223 -7.03 -9.77 -17.48
N LEU A 224 -8.22 -9.31 -17.12
CA LEU A 224 -9.50 -9.90 -17.55
C LEU A 224 -9.70 -9.78 -19.07
N GLU A 225 -9.33 -8.65 -19.67
CA GLU A 225 -9.35 -8.48 -21.13
C GLU A 225 -8.39 -9.45 -21.85
N GLN A 226 -7.19 -9.71 -21.26
CA GLN A 226 -6.24 -10.66 -21.84
C GLN A 226 -6.71 -12.12 -21.70
N MET A 227 -7.43 -12.46 -20.64
CA MET A 227 -8.04 -13.76 -20.40
C MET A 227 -9.41 -13.88 -21.09
N ASN A 228 -9.54 -13.37 -22.31
CA ASN A 228 -10.79 -13.47 -23.06
C ASN A 228 -11.25 -14.94 -23.19
N ASN A 229 -12.58 -15.16 -23.29
CA ASN A 229 -13.23 -16.47 -23.40
C ASN A 229 -13.19 -17.35 -22.14
N ILE A 230 -12.89 -16.83 -20.97
CA ILE A 230 -13.11 -17.56 -19.71
C ILE A 230 -14.60 -17.54 -19.33
N SER A 231 -15.08 -18.60 -18.70
CA SER A 231 -16.42 -18.69 -18.09
C SER A 231 -16.37 -18.62 -16.58
N SER A 232 -15.22 -18.88 -16.01
CA SER A 232 -15.00 -18.98 -14.57
C SER A 232 -13.67 -18.33 -14.18
N LEU A 233 -13.58 -17.84 -12.95
CA LEU A 233 -12.39 -17.14 -12.45
C LEU A 233 -12.03 -17.62 -11.04
N ILE A 234 -10.78 -17.99 -10.85
CA ILE A 234 -10.18 -18.20 -9.53
C ILE A 234 -9.38 -16.93 -9.19
N ILE A 235 -9.76 -16.27 -8.10
CA ILE A 235 -9.01 -15.14 -7.55
C ILE A 235 -8.22 -15.65 -6.36
N ASP A 236 -6.89 -15.62 -6.44
CA ASP A 236 -6.01 -16.07 -5.35
C ASP A 236 -5.54 -14.88 -4.54
N LEU A 237 -6.04 -14.77 -3.31
CA LEU A 237 -5.69 -13.76 -2.31
C LEU A 237 -4.86 -14.33 -1.15
N ARG A 238 -4.35 -15.54 -1.30
CA ARG A 238 -3.50 -16.16 -0.28
C ARG A 238 -2.21 -15.38 -0.12
N ASN A 239 -1.84 -15.13 1.14
CA ASN A 239 -0.67 -14.34 1.54
C ASN A 239 -0.73 -12.85 1.15
N ASP A 240 -1.86 -12.35 0.66
CA ASP A 240 -2.07 -10.93 0.40
C ASP A 240 -2.46 -10.21 1.69
N THR A 241 -1.58 -9.34 2.18
CA THR A 241 -1.78 -8.57 3.42
C THR A 241 -2.62 -7.31 3.22
N GLY A 242 -3.12 -7.08 2.01
CA GLY A 242 -3.93 -5.92 1.63
C GLY A 242 -3.13 -4.78 1.01
N GLY A 243 -3.53 -3.57 1.29
CA GLY A 243 -2.98 -2.35 0.72
C GLY A 243 -4.01 -1.23 0.74
N TYR A 244 -4.17 -0.51 -0.37
CA TYR A 244 -5.15 0.57 -0.50
C TYR A 244 -6.58 0.04 -0.50
N LEU A 245 -7.40 0.61 0.37
CA LEU A 245 -8.83 0.28 0.49
C LEU A 245 -9.60 0.65 -0.79
N GLU A 246 -9.22 1.77 -1.40
CA GLU A 246 -9.80 2.25 -2.65
C GLU A 246 -9.57 1.27 -3.81
N GLU A 247 -8.46 0.53 -3.79
CA GLU A 247 -8.19 -0.46 -4.84
C GLU A 247 -9.01 -1.74 -4.64
N ALA A 248 -9.31 -2.14 -3.39
CA ALA A 248 -10.29 -3.20 -3.15
C ALA A 248 -11.69 -2.83 -3.66
N TYR A 249 -12.06 -1.55 -3.50
CA TYR A 249 -13.30 -1.01 -4.07
C TYR A 249 -13.26 -1.04 -5.60
N SER A 250 -12.19 -0.55 -6.22
CA SER A 250 -12.03 -0.51 -7.68
C SER A 250 -12.07 -1.91 -8.32
N VAL A 251 -11.41 -2.90 -7.69
CA VAL A 251 -11.47 -4.29 -8.16
C VAL A 251 -12.88 -4.88 -8.00
N ALA A 252 -13.54 -4.60 -6.87
CA ALA A 252 -14.92 -5.11 -6.65
C ALA A 252 -15.91 -4.55 -7.68
N GLU A 253 -15.76 -3.29 -8.12
CA GLU A 253 -16.60 -2.66 -9.15
C GLU A 253 -16.54 -3.36 -10.52
N LEU A 254 -15.47 -4.11 -10.83
CA LEU A 254 -15.35 -4.90 -12.07
C LEU A 254 -16.31 -6.10 -12.10
N PHE A 255 -16.80 -6.55 -10.94
CA PHE A 255 -17.61 -7.76 -10.81
C PHE A 255 -19.04 -7.50 -10.35
N LEU A 256 -19.23 -6.46 -9.54
CA LEU A 256 -20.51 -6.21 -8.88
C LEU A 256 -21.53 -5.52 -9.81
N LYS A 257 -22.79 -5.64 -9.46
CA LYS A 257 -23.87 -4.89 -10.12
C LYS A 257 -23.99 -3.51 -9.49
N LYS A 258 -24.27 -2.51 -10.30
CA LYS A 258 -24.51 -1.15 -9.84
C LYS A 258 -25.46 -1.10 -8.65
N GLY A 259 -25.03 -0.40 -7.61
CA GLY A 259 -25.77 -0.25 -6.36
C GLY A 259 -25.51 -1.34 -5.32
N SER A 260 -24.81 -2.44 -5.68
CA SER A 260 -24.36 -3.45 -4.73
C SER A 260 -23.47 -2.83 -3.67
N LEU A 261 -23.59 -3.30 -2.42
CA LEU A 261 -22.74 -2.83 -1.33
C LEU A 261 -21.37 -3.50 -1.39
N VAL A 262 -20.31 -2.72 -1.42
CA VAL A 262 -18.93 -3.23 -1.35
C VAL A 262 -18.49 -3.39 0.09
N TYR A 263 -18.59 -2.35 0.87
CA TYR A 263 -18.34 -2.33 2.33
C TYR A 263 -19.00 -1.11 2.98
N SER A 264 -18.97 -1.05 4.30
CA SER A 264 -19.35 0.14 5.07
C SER A 264 -18.25 0.51 6.04
N LEU A 265 -18.09 1.81 6.35
CA LEU A 265 -17.20 2.31 7.40
C LEU A 265 -18.03 2.81 8.57
N VAL A 266 -17.55 2.55 9.78
CA VAL A 266 -18.12 3.04 11.04
C VAL A 266 -17.07 3.88 11.73
N ASP A 267 -17.31 5.18 11.88
CA ASP A 267 -16.42 6.11 12.54
C ASP A 267 -16.58 6.11 14.08
N LYS A 268 -15.79 6.93 14.77
CA LYS A 268 -15.81 7.08 16.24
C LYS A 268 -17.17 7.54 16.80
N ASN A 269 -18.03 8.16 15.96
CA ASN A 269 -19.36 8.66 16.35
C ASN A 269 -20.46 7.65 15.99
N ASN A 270 -20.11 6.42 15.60
CA ASN A 270 -21.00 5.38 15.08
C ASN A 270 -21.75 5.78 13.80
N LYS A 271 -21.26 6.76 13.06
CA LYS A 271 -21.80 7.09 11.74
C LYS A 271 -21.37 6.04 10.74
N ILE A 272 -22.35 5.48 10.02
CA ILE A 272 -22.13 4.47 8.99
C ILE A 272 -22.09 5.15 7.63
N THR A 273 -21.01 4.96 6.89
CA THR A 273 -20.86 5.39 5.50
C THR A 273 -20.80 4.15 4.61
N LYS A 274 -21.73 4.03 3.64
CA LYS A 274 -21.85 2.88 2.74
C LYS A 274 -21.16 3.16 1.41
N TYR A 275 -20.33 2.26 0.97
CA TYR A 275 -19.62 2.29 -0.31
C TYR A 275 -20.26 1.27 -1.25
N LYS A 276 -20.92 1.77 -2.29
CA LYS A 276 -21.68 0.97 -3.25
C LYS A 276 -21.08 1.13 -4.63
N ASP A 277 -21.12 0.05 -5.39
CA ASP A 277 -20.75 0.05 -6.79
C ASP A 277 -21.51 1.14 -7.57
N LYS A 278 -20.78 1.90 -8.38
CA LYS A 278 -21.29 3.00 -9.22
C LYS A 278 -21.22 2.71 -10.72
N THR A 279 -20.57 1.62 -11.11
CA THR A 279 -20.37 1.25 -12.51
C THR A 279 -21.61 0.61 -13.12
N ASN A 280 -21.65 0.48 -14.45
CA ASN A 280 -22.66 -0.32 -15.14
C ASN A 280 -22.06 -1.62 -15.67
N GLU A 281 -20.77 -1.86 -15.43
CA GLU A 281 -20.08 -3.03 -15.88
C GLU A 281 -20.50 -4.23 -15.05
N LYS A 282 -20.56 -5.36 -15.69
CA LYS A 282 -20.97 -6.61 -15.08
C LYS A 282 -20.25 -7.75 -15.78
N THR A 283 -19.55 -8.53 -15.02
CA THR A 283 -19.03 -9.83 -15.46
C THR A 283 -19.91 -10.94 -14.88
N ASP A 284 -20.19 -11.97 -15.65
CA ASP A 284 -21.00 -13.12 -15.22
C ASP A 284 -20.11 -14.37 -15.08
N TYR A 285 -18.93 -14.24 -14.42
CA TYR A 285 -18.08 -15.39 -14.13
C TYR A 285 -18.61 -16.19 -12.93
N SER A 286 -18.42 -17.51 -12.92
CA SER A 286 -18.41 -18.26 -11.68
C SER A 286 -17.10 -17.98 -10.95
N ILE A 287 -17.16 -17.35 -9.75
CA ILE A 287 -15.95 -16.91 -9.04
C ILE A 287 -15.69 -17.79 -7.82
N ILE A 288 -14.45 -18.27 -7.71
CA ILE A 288 -13.92 -18.84 -6.48
C ILE A 288 -12.76 -17.98 -5.99
N ILE A 289 -12.70 -17.75 -4.68
CA ILE A 289 -11.63 -16.98 -4.05
C ILE A 289 -10.84 -17.91 -3.13
N LEU A 290 -9.52 -17.97 -3.36
CA LEU A 290 -8.60 -18.66 -2.45
C LEU A 290 -8.13 -17.69 -1.37
N ILE A 291 -8.29 -18.09 -0.11
CA ILE A 291 -7.87 -17.30 1.07
C ILE A 291 -7.07 -18.14 2.06
N ASN A 292 -6.23 -17.48 2.86
CA ASN A 292 -5.55 -18.12 3.98
C ASN A 292 -5.40 -17.15 5.17
N GLN A 293 -4.76 -17.61 6.24
CA GLN A 293 -4.58 -16.86 7.48
C GLN A 293 -3.76 -15.55 7.30
N ASN A 294 -3.09 -15.37 6.18
CA ASN A 294 -2.33 -14.15 5.84
C ASN A 294 -3.14 -13.21 4.91
N THR A 295 -4.31 -13.64 4.42
CA THR A 295 -5.23 -12.77 3.68
C THR A 295 -5.80 -11.73 4.63
N ALA A 296 -5.49 -10.42 4.42
CA ALA A 296 -5.82 -9.38 5.40
C ALA A 296 -6.28 -8.06 4.78
N SER A 297 -7.02 -7.25 5.56
CA SER A 297 -7.34 -5.84 5.24
C SER A 297 -8.08 -5.68 3.89
N ALA A 298 -7.51 -4.96 2.90
CA ALA A 298 -8.11 -4.74 1.58
C ALA A 298 -8.45 -6.06 0.87
N ALA A 299 -7.64 -7.11 1.03
CA ALA A 299 -7.93 -8.44 0.50
C ALA A 299 -9.19 -9.04 1.16
N GLU A 300 -9.40 -8.81 2.47
CA GLU A 300 -10.63 -9.24 3.15
C GLU A 300 -11.85 -8.42 2.73
N ILE A 301 -11.66 -7.13 2.40
CA ILE A 301 -12.75 -6.28 1.88
C ILE A 301 -13.22 -6.81 0.52
N LEU A 302 -12.31 -7.11 -0.40
CA LEU A 302 -12.65 -7.71 -1.69
C LEU A 302 -13.32 -9.08 -1.49
N THR A 303 -12.75 -9.93 -0.62
CA THR A 303 -13.31 -11.24 -0.27
C THR A 303 -14.75 -11.12 0.23
N GLY A 304 -14.99 -10.22 1.22
CA GLY A 304 -16.32 -9.99 1.77
C GLY A 304 -17.31 -9.40 0.77
N ALA A 305 -16.86 -8.47 -0.06
CA ALA A 305 -17.68 -7.88 -1.12
C ALA A 305 -18.15 -8.92 -2.14
N LEU A 306 -17.21 -9.73 -2.65
CA LEU A 306 -17.53 -10.75 -3.65
C LEU A 306 -18.31 -11.92 -3.05
N LYS A 307 -18.03 -12.34 -1.81
CA LYS A 307 -18.84 -13.34 -1.12
C LYS A 307 -20.29 -12.90 -0.94
N ASP A 308 -20.49 -11.74 -0.33
CA ASP A 308 -21.83 -11.32 0.15
C ASP A 308 -22.67 -10.66 -0.96
N SER A 309 -22.05 -9.91 -1.89
CA SER A 309 -22.76 -9.13 -2.90
C SER A 309 -22.72 -9.75 -4.31
N TYR A 310 -21.78 -10.66 -4.58
CA TYR A 310 -21.67 -11.37 -5.85
C TYR A 310 -22.10 -12.85 -5.74
N GLY A 311 -21.78 -13.51 -4.63
CA GLY A 311 -22.03 -14.94 -4.42
C GLY A 311 -20.82 -15.81 -4.74
N ALA A 312 -19.60 -15.26 -4.65
CA ALA A 312 -18.36 -16.02 -4.81
C ALA A 312 -18.19 -17.07 -3.69
N ILE A 313 -17.64 -18.23 -4.05
CA ILE A 313 -17.34 -19.31 -3.12
C ILE A 313 -15.90 -19.13 -2.59
N LEU A 314 -15.71 -19.30 -1.29
CA LEU A 314 -14.40 -19.20 -0.65
C LEU A 314 -13.82 -20.59 -0.37
N VAL A 315 -12.55 -20.79 -0.74
CA VAL A 315 -11.80 -22.03 -0.52
C VAL A 315 -10.48 -21.69 0.19
N GLY A 316 -10.07 -22.50 1.13
CA GLY A 316 -8.78 -22.35 1.81
C GLY A 316 -8.87 -22.32 3.32
N LYS A 317 -8.26 -21.35 3.96
CA LYS A 317 -8.25 -21.17 5.41
C LYS A 317 -8.85 -19.82 5.80
N LYS A 318 -9.33 -19.73 7.04
CA LYS A 318 -9.83 -18.51 7.65
C LYS A 318 -8.85 -17.36 7.48
N SER A 319 -9.35 -16.18 7.10
CA SER A 319 -8.54 -14.97 6.91
C SER A 319 -8.06 -14.36 8.24
N TYR A 320 -7.21 -13.34 8.16
CA TYR A 320 -6.54 -12.73 9.31
C TYR A 320 -7.48 -12.03 10.30
N GLY A 321 -8.46 -11.28 9.81
CA GLY A 321 -9.38 -10.52 10.66
C GLY A 321 -8.93 -9.09 10.97
N LYS A 322 -8.45 -8.34 9.97
CA LYS A 322 -8.13 -6.92 10.11
C LYS A 322 -9.34 -6.06 9.77
N GLY A 323 -10.20 -5.83 10.77
CA GLY A 323 -11.44 -5.04 10.63
C GLY A 323 -11.29 -3.53 10.81
N LYS A 324 -10.06 -3.03 11.01
CA LYS A 324 -9.77 -1.61 11.24
C LYS A 324 -9.18 -0.96 10.01
N VAL A 325 -9.57 0.31 9.77
CA VAL A 325 -9.06 1.15 8.67
C VAL A 325 -8.16 2.23 9.24
N GLN A 326 -6.98 2.38 8.63
CA GLN A 326 -6.00 3.40 8.98
C GLN A 326 -6.03 4.54 7.97
N HIS A 327 -5.81 5.75 8.48
CA HIS A 327 -5.45 6.92 7.70
C HIS A 327 -4.02 7.34 8.02
N THR A 328 -3.39 8.03 7.09
CA THR A 328 -2.07 8.63 7.27
C THR A 328 -2.19 10.15 7.31
N TYR A 329 -1.35 10.77 8.14
CA TYR A 329 -1.19 12.22 8.21
C TYR A 329 0.29 12.54 8.10
N SER A 330 0.69 13.21 7.01
CA SER A 330 2.09 13.57 6.75
C SER A 330 2.51 14.76 7.62
N LEU A 331 3.70 14.68 8.18
CA LEU A 331 4.31 15.72 8.98
C LEU A 331 5.24 16.58 8.14
N GLY A 332 5.38 17.86 8.50
CA GLY A 332 6.32 18.77 7.84
C GLY A 332 7.79 18.38 7.97
N SER A 333 8.12 17.45 8.86
CA SER A 333 9.45 16.87 9.06
C SER A 333 9.75 15.66 8.16
N GLY A 334 8.87 15.31 7.23
CA GLY A 334 9.01 14.11 6.38
C GLY A 334 8.39 12.84 6.94
N GLY A 335 8.22 12.73 8.27
CA GLY A 335 7.55 11.60 8.90
C GLY A 335 6.03 11.59 8.69
N LEU A 336 5.35 10.54 9.15
CA LEU A 336 3.90 10.44 9.13
C LEU A 336 3.34 9.78 10.40
N ILE A 337 2.08 10.09 10.67
CA ILE A 337 1.27 9.36 11.65
C ILE A 337 0.31 8.47 10.87
N LYS A 338 0.35 7.17 11.14
CA LYS A 338 -0.66 6.20 10.71
C LYS A 338 -1.57 5.94 11.91
N TYR A 339 -2.88 6.16 11.76
CA TYR A 339 -3.83 6.02 12.88
C TYR A 339 -5.13 5.34 12.44
N THR A 340 -5.72 4.57 13.33
CA THR A 340 -7.02 3.94 13.10
C THR A 340 -8.12 4.99 13.17
N SER A 341 -8.87 5.11 12.08
CA SER A 341 -9.96 6.09 11.91
C SER A 341 -11.35 5.47 11.98
N SER A 342 -11.48 4.21 11.57
CA SER A 342 -12.78 3.57 11.41
C SER A 342 -12.64 2.04 11.57
N LYS A 343 -13.78 1.38 11.79
CA LYS A 343 -13.98 -0.05 11.53
C LYS A 343 -14.71 -0.21 10.21
N TRP A 344 -14.46 -1.30 9.51
CA TRP A 344 -15.22 -1.64 8.34
C TRP A 344 -16.15 -2.83 8.57
N LEU A 345 -17.27 -2.86 7.86
CA LEU A 345 -18.26 -3.92 7.87
C LEU A 345 -18.40 -4.52 6.48
N ARG A 346 -18.54 -5.83 6.43
CA ARG A 346 -18.94 -6.58 5.23
C ARG A 346 -20.32 -6.11 4.73
N PRO A 347 -20.69 -6.42 3.49
CA PRO A 347 -22.05 -6.15 2.98
C PRO A 347 -23.17 -6.74 3.85
N ASN A 348 -22.96 -7.90 4.47
CA ASN A 348 -23.91 -8.53 5.40
C ASN A 348 -24.02 -7.81 6.76
N GLY A 349 -23.18 -6.80 7.02
CA GLY A 349 -23.16 -6.01 8.25
C GLY A 349 -22.22 -6.50 9.34
N GLU A 350 -21.50 -7.61 9.14
CA GLU A 350 -20.55 -8.14 10.10
C GLU A 350 -19.24 -7.36 10.13
N CYS A 351 -18.71 -7.17 11.32
CA CYS A 351 -17.34 -6.69 11.55
C CYS A 351 -16.42 -7.90 11.73
N ILE A 352 -15.38 -7.98 10.93
CA ILE A 352 -14.44 -9.11 10.99
C ILE A 352 -13.25 -8.89 11.93
N ASP A 353 -13.20 -7.76 12.64
CA ASP A 353 -12.04 -7.38 13.46
C ASP A 353 -11.74 -8.48 14.50
N THR A 354 -10.53 -9.04 14.44
CA THR A 354 -10.04 -10.18 15.24
C THR A 354 -10.74 -11.52 14.96
N ILE A 355 -11.73 -11.56 14.05
CA ILE A 355 -12.53 -12.75 13.75
C ILE A 355 -12.08 -13.40 12.44
N GLY A 356 -11.91 -12.61 11.37
CA GLY A 356 -11.63 -13.07 10.01
C GLY A 356 -12.88 -13.56 9.26
N ILE A 357 -12.67 -13.99 8.03
CA ILE A 357 -13.72 -14.52 7.14
C ILE A 357 -13.49 -16.03 7.00
N GLU A 358 -14.49 -16.83 7.35
CA GLU A 358 -14.44 -18.29 7.18
C GLU A 358 -14.64 -18.68 5.73
N PRO A 359 -13.83 -19.60 5.17
CA PRO A 359 -14.06 -20.17 3.87
C PRO A 359 -15.29 -21.09 3.89
N ASP A 360 -15.93 -21.27 2.71
CA ASP A 360 -17.00 -22.24 2.53
C ASP A 360 -16.46 -23.67 2.51
N TYR A 361 -15.23 -23.82 1.97
CA TYR A 361 -14.49 -25.09 1.98
C TYR A 361 -13.15 -24.90 2.70
N ASN A 362 -13.07 -25.40 3.92
CA ASN A 362 -11.83 -25.35 4.72
C ASN A 362 -10.90 -26.49 4.30
N ILE A 363 -9.91 -26.18 3.46
CA ILE A 363 -8.97 -27.12 2.87
C ILE A 363 -7.54 -26.79 3.30
N GLU A 364 -6.75 -27.83 3.60
CA GLU A 364 -5.30 -27.70 3.82
C GLU A 364 -4.53 -28.22 2.62
N ASN A 365 -3.42 -27.54 2.34
CA ASN A 365 -2.42 -28.07 1.41
C ASN A 365 -1.68 -29.23 2.08
N SER A 366 -1.35 -30.25 1.33
CA SER A 366 -0.55 -31.38 1.82
C SER A 366 0.92 -31.20 1.42
N ILE A 367 1.77 -31.88 2.17
CA ILE A 367 3.21 -31.90 1.94
C ILE A 367 3.59 -33.34 1.63
N GLU A 368 4.29 -33.55 0.54
CA GLU A 368 4.91 -34.84 0.18
C GLU A 368 6.44 -34.67 0.20
N GLU A 369 7.11 -35.66 0.76
CA GLU A 369 8.56 -35.73 0.76
C GLU A 369 8.99 -36.75 -0.30
N ASN A 370 9.82 -36.30 -1.25
CA ASN A 370 10.37 -37.16 -2.28
C ASN A 370 11.48 -38.08 -1.73
N GLU A 371 11.86 -39.10 -2.46
CA GLU A 371 12.94 -40.01 -2.11
C GLU A 371 14.33 -39.32 -1.94
N ASP A 372 14.51 -38.15 -2.57
CA ASP A 372 15.72 -37.33 -2.45
C ASP A 372 15.71 -36.34 -1.28
N GLY A 373 14.62 -36.36 -0.45
CA GLY A 373 14.43 -35.45 0.68
C GLY A 373 13.89 -34.07 0.29
N SER A 374 13.56 -33.83 -0.98
CA SER A 374 12.90 -32.60 -1.40
C SER A 374 11.42 -32.60 -1.01
N ILE A 375 10.91 -31.43 -0.60
CA ILE A 375 9.52 -31.23 -0.17
C ILE A 375 8.71 -30.67 -1.34
N ILE A 376 7.61 -31.32 -1.68
CA ILE A 376 6.60 -30.81 -2.63
C ILE A 376 5.36 -30.42 -1.85
N ILE A 377 4.88 -29.18 -2.07
CA ILE A 377 3.59 -28.73 -1.55
C ILE A 377 2.53 -29.05 -2.61
N ILE A 378 1.54 -29.86 -2.26
CA ILE A 378 0.38 -30.13 -3.11
C ILE A 378 -0.68 -29.09 -2.79
N ASP A 379 -1.06 -28.29 -3.77
CA ASP A 379 -2.07 -27.23 -3.64
C ASP A 379 -3.50 -27.78 -3.74
N ASN A 380 -3.92 -28.47 -2.68
CA ASN A 380 -5.27 -29.04 -2.58
C ASN A 380 -6.36 -27.97 -2.64
N GLN A 381 -6.05 -26.72 -2.26
CA GLN A 381 -6.99 -25.60 -2.31
C GLN A 381 -7.28 -25.21 -3.76
N LEU A 382 -6.25 -25.10 -4.59
CA LEU A 382 -6.39 -24.82 -6.02
C LEU A 382 -7.10 -25.99 -6.74
N GLU A 383 -6.76 -27.23 -6.41
CA GLU A 383 -7.43 -28.40 -7.01
C GLU A 383 -8.93 -28.42 -6.66
N LYS A 384 -9.28 -28.11 -5.39
CA LYS A 384 -10.68 -27.99 -4.99
C LYS A 384 -11.42 -26.86 -5.71
N ALA A 385 -10.77 -25.73 -5.93
CA ALA A 385 -11.34 -24.64 -6.70
C ALA A 385 -11.64 -25.04 -8.15
N LYS A 386 -10.72 -25.76 -8.79
CA LYS A 386 -10.93 -26.30 -10.14
C LYS A 386 -12.10 -27.30 -10.20
N GLU A 387 -12.18 -28.20 -9.22
CA GLU A 387 -13.27 -29.19 -9.11
C GLU A 387 -14.65 -28.52 -9.04
N LEU A 388 -14.77 -27.43 -8.26
CA LEU A 388 -16.03 -26.71 -8.07
C LEU A 388 -16.46 -25.89 -9.30
N LEU A 389 -15.56 -25.63 -10.26
CA LEU A 389 -15.85 -24.87 -11.48
C LEU A 389 -16.05 -25.75 -12.72
N GLN A 390 -15.83 -27.05 -12.61
CA GLN A 390 -16.11 -28.05 -13.65
C GLN A 390 -17.56 -28.54 -13.58
#